data_a0a93426239505b2c0400f5a970a4219
#
_entry.id   a0a93426239505b2c0400f5a970a4219
#
_cell.length_a   1.000
_cell.length_b   1.000
_cell.length_c   1.000
_cell.angle_alpha   90.00
_cell.angle_beta   90.00
_cell.angle_gamma   90.00
#
_symmetry.space_group_name_H-M   'P 1'
#
loop_
_entity.id
_entity.type
_entity.pdbx_description
1 polymer ?
#
loop_
_entity_poly.entity_id
_entity_poly.type
_entity_poly.pdbx_seq_one_letter_code
_entity_poly.pdbx_strand_id
1 'polypeptide(L)'
;MTKKERLERDIAKLAEMKAHEDELRAQGYRYIAGMDEVGRGPLAGPVYAACVILPADFDVTGINDSKKLSAKKREELSDVIKEKAVAWGIGIADNNEIDELNILEATKTAMKRALGAVRDMLAERGLLTQQGGTRAQDMLLIDAVKLDVGMPSESIIKGDEKCLCIAAASIVAKVARDAYMTEMDSVYPGYDFAGNKGYGTAKHYEGLRTLGKTPIHRKTFLRKFDENPETGHTAVKKEEGGREAAGMAKKVYAVKKGRTTGLFMSWDDCRAQVDGFAGAEYKSFADPADAMAYLGLTSGDSAPGGSGFPEGVRAYVDGSFDAANGRYSCGVVIVETDAEGKSETTELNAAFDDAEAAQQRNIAGEIMGSKLAIDHCMANGIKSVEIYHDYEGIGA
;
A
#
# COMPACT_ATOMS: atom_id res chain seq x y z
N MET A 1 27.08 18.94 12.60
CA MET A 1 26.72 17.90 13.60
C MET A 1 27.96 17.08 13.92
N THR A 2 28.37 17.03 15.15
CA THR A 2 29.55 16.28 15.62
C THR A 2 29.24 14.78 15.65
N LYS A 3 30.29 13.93 15.69
CA LYS A 3 30.14 12.48 15.82
C LYS A 3 29.35 12.10 17.10
N LYS A 4 29.53 12.86 18.19
CA LYS A 4 28.80 12.66 19.46
C LYS A 4 27.32 12.97 19.32
N GLU A 5 26.94 14.12 18.77
CA GLU A 5 25.56 14.51 18.52
C GLU A 5 24.83 13.52 17.61
N ARG A 6 25.53 12.96 16.62
CA ARG A 6 24.98 11.93 15.74
C ARG A 6 24.69 10.64 16.51
N LEU A 7 25.60 10.18 17.34
CA LEU A 7 25.42 8.97 18.15
C LEU A 7 24.26 9.15 19.15
N GLU A 8 24.17 10.29 19.83
CA GLU A 8 23.08 10.60 20.76
C GLU A 8 21.71 10.58 20.05
N ARG A 9 21.63 11.14 18.87
CA ARG A 9 20.42 11.09 18.05
C ARG A 9 20.06 9.67 17.64
N ASP A 10 21.04 8.87 17.20
CA ASP A 10 20.82 7.50 16.76
C ASP A 10 20.40 6.59 17.93
N ILE A 11 20.88 6.83 19.15
CA ILE A 11 20.43 6.18 20.38
C ILE A 11 18.99 6.60 20.73
N ALA A 12 18.68 7.89 20.67
CA ALA A 12 17.33 8.37 20.93
C ALA A 12 16.31 7.77 19.94
N LYS A 13 16.68 7.69 18.65
CA LYS A 13 15.83 7.06 17.62
C LYS A 13 15.62 5.57 17.87
N LEU A 14 16.66 4.85 18.29
CA LEU A 14 16.54 3.44 18.67
C LEU A 14 15.54 3.24 19.81
N ALA A 15 15.62 4.07 20.85
CA ALA A 15 14.70 4.03 21.99
C ALA A 15 13.25 4.32 21.56
N GLU A 16 13.04 5.32 20.70
CA GLU A 16 11.73 5.64 20.12
C GLU A 16 11.14 4.44 19.36
N MET A 17 11.92 3.81 18.51
CA MET A 17 11.46 2.68 17.70
C MET A 17 11.21 1.39 18.51
N LYS A 18 11.83 1.24 19.68
CA LYS A 18 11.60 0.13 20.61
C LYS A 18 10.38 0.32 21.51
N ALA A 19 9.89 1.54 21.67
CA ALA A 19 8.87 1.87 22.66
C ALA A 19 7.63 0.98 22.58
N HIS A 20 7.09 0.76 21.38
CA HIS A 20 5.92 -0.10 21.18
C HIS A 20 6.20 -1.58 21.51
N GLU A 21 7.36 -2.08 21.14
CA GLU A 21 7.78 -3.44 21.50
C GLU A 21 7.97 -3.60 23.01
N ASP A 22 8.51 -2.58 23.69
CA ASP A 22 8.70 -2.60 25.13
C ASP A 22 7.35 -2.54 25.91
N GLU A 23 6.36 -1.80 25.38
CA GLU A 23 4.98 -1.82 25.89
C GLU A 23 4.35 -3.20 25.75
N LEU A 24 4.51 -3.87 24.61
CA LEU A 24 4.01 -5.22 24.40
C LEU A 24 4.71 -6.24 25.31
N ARG A 25 6.02 -6.11 25.54
CA ARG A 25 6.74 -6.95 26.52
C ARG A 25 6.22 -6.73 27.94
N ALA A 26 5.90 -5.50 28.32
CA ALA A 26 5.30 -5.19 29.63
C ALA A 26 3.90 -5.82 29.78
N GLN A 27 3.16 -6.03 28.70
CA GLN A 27 1.89 -6.75 28.67
C GLN A 27 2.05 -8.28 28.70
N GLY A 28 3.29 -8.79 28.69
CA GLY A 28 3.59 -10.23 28.81
C GLY A 28 3.85 -10.95 27.48
N TYR A 29 3.89 -10.24 26.35
CA TYR A 29 4.32 -10.82 25.09
C TYR A 29 5.81 -11.18 25.12
N ARG A 30 6.15 -12.41 24.77
CA ARG A 30 7.53 -12.92 24.86
C ARG A 30 8.30 -12.70 23.55
N TYR A 31 7.72 -13.09 22.44
CA TYR A 31 8.30 -12.94 21.12
C TYR A 31 7.47 -11.92 20.32
N ILE A 32 8.10 -10.82 19.95
CA ILE A 32 7.50 -9.79 19.12
C ILE A 32 8.22 -9.85 17.78
N ALA A 33 7.49 -10.32 16.77
CA ALA A 33 7.99 -10.47 15.42
C ALA A 33 7.59 -9.25 14.60
N GLY A 34 8.55 -8.63 13.91
CA GLY A 34 8.28 -7.61 12.89
C GLY A 34 8.28 -8.20 11.51
N MET A 35 7.39 -7.74 10.63
CA MET A 35 7.24 -8.23 9.28
C MET A 35 7.08 -7.10 8.29
N ASP A 36 7.80 -7.16 7.17
CA ASP A 36 7.71 -6.22 6.05
C ASP A 36 7.93 -6.92 4.71
N GLU A 37 7.47 -6.32 3.62
CA GLU A 37 7.65 -6.84 2.27
C GLU A 37 8.40 -5.85 1.37
N VAL A 38 8.97 -6.39 0.30
CA VAL A 38 9.62 -5.62 -0.77
C VAL A 38 9.34 -6.22 -2.14
N GLY A 39 9.19 -5.36 -3.13
CA GLY A 39 9.07 -5.82 -4.50
C GLY A 39 7.64 -5.99 -5.00
N ARG A 40 6.66 -5.26 -4.48
CA ARG A 40 5.28 -5.28 -4.99
C ARG A 40 5.14 -4.59 -6.34
N GLY A 41 5.79 -3.44 -6.54
CA GLY A 41 5.63 -2.60 -7.74
C GLY A 41 6.50 -2.91 -8.97
N PRO A 42 7.60 -3.69 -8.91
CA PRO A 42 8.42 -4.00 -10.08
C PRO A 42 7.69 -4.80 -11.16
N LEU A 43 8.12 -4.64 -12.43
CA LEU A 43 7.65 -5.38 -13.60
C LEU A 43 8.27 -6.79 -13.69
N ALA A 44 9.37 -7.03 -12.97
CA ALA A 44 10.12 -8.29 -12.97
C ALA A 44 10.57 -8.70 -11.58
N GLY A 45 10.72 -10.01 -11.41
CA GLY A 45 11.18 -10.64 -10.19
C GLY A 45 10.10 -10.84 -9.13
N PRO A 46 10.42 -11.64 -8.09
CA PRO A 46 9.51 -12.03 -7.02
C PRO A 46 9.20 -10.88 -6.05
N VAL A 47 8.15 -11.08 -5.23
CA VAL A 47 7.94 -10.35 -3.98
C VAL A 47 8.61 -11.13 -2.85
N TYR A 48 9.32 -10.40 -1.99
CA TYR A 48 9.98 -10.92 -0.80
C TYR A 48 9.28 -10.37 0.44
N ALA A 49 9.19 -11.18 1.47
CA ALA A 49 8.86 -10.75 2.81
C ALA A 49 9.92 -11.24 3.78
N ALA A 50 10.18 -10.50 4.83
CA ALA A 50 10.97 -10.96 5.96
C ALA A 50 10.19 -10.84 7.27
N CYS A 51 10.50 -11.74 8.19
CA CYS A 51 9.99 -11.72 9.54
C CYS A 51 11.18 -11.82 10.50
N VAL A 52 11.24 -10.95 11.51
CA VAL A 52 12.40 -10.83 12.41
C VAL A 52 11.94 -10.67 13.84
N ILE A 53 12.52 -11.46 14.75
CA ILE A 53 12.36 -11.33 16.20
C ILE A 53 13.68 -10.84 16.78
N LEU A 54 13.68 -9.63 17.34
CA LEU A 54 14.86 -9.06 18.00
C LEU A 54 14.84 -9.38 19.51
N PRO A 55 16.01 -9.57 20.13
CA PRO A 55 16.09 -9.68 21.59
C PRO A 55 15.73 -8.34 22.27
N ALA A 56 15.26 -8.40 23.51
CA ALA A 56 14.84 -7.20 24.26
C ALA A 56 15.98 -6.19 24.47
N ASP A 57 17.20 -6.68 24.60
CA ASP A 57 18.44 -5.90 24.78
C ASP A 57 19.14 -5.50 23.47
N PHE A 58 18.45 -5.64 22.33
CA PHE A 58 19.01 -5.23 21.05
C PHE A 58 19.43 -3.76 21.05
N ASP A 59 20.70 -3.49 20.76
CA ASP A 59 21.38 -2.21 20.95
C ASP A 59 21.98 -1.58 19.67
N VAL A 60 21.70 -2.17 18.50
CA VAL A 60 22.29 -1.73 17.22
C VAL A 60 21.62 -0.45 16.73
N THR A 61 22.39 0.62 16.69
CA THR A 61 21.93 1.94 16.22
C THR A 61 22.00 2.06 14.68
N GLY A 62 21.25 3.01 14.13
CA GLY A 62 21.24 3.32 12.71
C GLY A 62 20.28 2.46 11.90
N ILE A 63 19.48 1.61 12.53
CA ILE A 63 18.34 0.97 11.90
C ILE A 63 17.26 2.03 11.63
N ASN A 64 16.73 2.05 10.43
CA ASN A 64 15.71 2.98 9.96
C ASN A 64 15.03 2.39 8.72
N ASP A 65 13.98 3.04 8.21
CA ASP A 65 13.40 2.76 6.89
C ASP A 65 14.52 2.44 5.87
N SER A 66 14.43 1.25 5.27
CA SER A 66 15.47 0.72 4.38
C SER A 66 15.76 1.62 3.18
N LYS A 67 14.79 2.44 2.76
CA LYS A 67 14.93 3.40 1.65
C LYS A 67 15.80 4.60 2.00
N LYS A 68 15.93 4.92 3.31
CA LYS A 68 16.76 6.02 3.83
C LYS A 68 18.22 5.61 4.03
N LEU A 69 18.55 4.34 3.87
CA LEU A 69 19.90 3.80 4.06
C LEU A 69 20.61 3.60 2.71
N SER A 70 21.93 3.79 2.67
CA SER A 70 22.74 3.39 1.51
C SER A 70 22.77 1.85 1.38
N ALA A 71 22.99 1.33 0.16
CA ALA A 71 23.07 -0.11 -0.09
C ALA A 71 24.08 -0.80 0.85
N LYS A 72 25.31 -0.27 0.93
CA LYS A 72 26.37 -0.78 1.82
C LYS A 72 25.92 -0.82 3.29
N LYS A 73 25.24 0.26 3.77
CA LYS A 73 24.79 0.29 5.17
C LYS A 73 23.67 -0.70 5.43
N ARG A 74 22.76 -0.94 4.44
CA ARG A 74 21.73 -1.98 4.53
C ARG A 74 22.34 -3.38 4.63
N GLU A 75 23.34 -3.67 3.81
CA GLU A 75 24.04 -4.96 3.82
C GLU A 75 24.69 -5.19 5.19
N GLU A 76 25.50 -4.23 5.69
CA GLU A 76 26.11 -4.29 7.01
C GLU A 76 25.08 -4.52 8.13
N LEU A 77 23.96 -3.79 8.10
CA LEU A 77 22.91 -3.92 9.11
C LEU A 77 22.15 -5.25 8.97
N SER A 78 21.91 -5.72 7.75
CA SER A 78 21.26 -7.01 7.51
C SER A 78 22.05 -8.16 8.13
N ASP A 79 23.37 -8.16 7.99
CA ASP A 79 24.22 -9.19 8.57
C ASP A 79 24.19 -9.14 10.10
N VAL A 80 24.31 -7.95 10.68
CA VAL A 80 24.23 -7.76 12.15
C VAL A 80 22.84 -8.14 12.69
N ILE A 81 21.75 -7.81 11.98
CA ILE A 81 20.39 -8.21 12.37
C ILE A 81 20.28 -9.73 12.39
N LYS A 82 20.72 -10.42 11.33
CA LYS A 82 20.64 -11.87 11.22
C LYS A 82 21.50 -12.58 12.28
N GLU A 83 22.64 -12.02 12.64
CA GLU A 83 23.53 -12.54 13.69
C GLU A 83 22.88 -12.40 15.08
N LYS A 84 22.33 -11.22 15.39
CA LYS A 84 21.80 -10.90 16.74
C LYS A 84 20.35 -11.28 16.96
N ALA A 85 19.58 -11.55 15.90
CA ALA A 85 18.15 -11.88 16.03
C ALA A 85 17.91 -13.19 16.80
N VAL A 86 16.86 -13.21 17.59
CA VAL A 86 16.34 -14.44 18.22
C VAL A 86 15.91 -15.43 17.14
N ALA A 87 15.25 -14.96 16.11
CA ALA A 87 14.94 -15.69 14.88
C ALA A 87 14.65 -14.72 13.74
N TRP A 88 14.89 -15.15 12.53
CA TRP A 88 14.51 -14.44 11.32
C TRP A 88 14.17 -15.41 10.20
N GLY A 89 13.36 -14.99 9.25
CA GLY A 89 12.99 -15.79 8.10
C GLY A 89 12.64 -14.92 6.90
N ILE A 90 12.86 -15.47 5.72
CA ILE A 90 12.50 -14.85 4.44
C ILE A 90 11.49 -15.76 3.74
N GLY A 91 10.45 -15.17 3.19
CA GLY A 91 9.50 -15.83 2.33
C GLY A 91 9.44 -15.14 0.98
N ILE A 92 9.22 -15.91 -0.05
CA ILE A 92 9.26 -15.48 -1.44
C ILE A 92 7.98 -15.96 -2.13
N ALA A 93 7.37 -15.12 -2.95
CA ALA A 93 6.42 -15.54 -3.96
C ALA A 93 6.92 -15.05 -5.33
N ASP A 94 7.01 -15.97 -6.29
CA ASP A 94 7.61 -15.70 -7.59
C ASP A 94 6.65 -14.93 -8.53
N ASN A 95 7.13 -14.59 -9.70
CA ASN A 95 6.34 -13.86 -10.67
C ASN A 95 5.14 -14.66 -11.22
N ASN A 96 5.20 -16.00 -11.24
CA ASN A 96 4.08 -16.82 -11.67
C ASN A 96 2.98 -16.82 -10.59
N GLU A 97 3.37 -16.96 -9.32
CA GLU A 97 2.44 -16.84 -8.19
C GLU A 97 1.80 -15.43 -8.14
N ILE A 98 2.56 -14.39 -8.46
CA ILE A 98 2.01 -13.02 -8.56
C ILE A 98 0.98 -12.94 -9.69
N ASP A 99 1.26 -13.55 -10.84
CA ASP A 99 0.35 -13.54 -11.99
C ASP A 99 -0.91 -14.38 -11.74
N GLU A 100 -0.82 -15.46 -10.96
CA GLU A 100 -1.95 -16.33 -10.60
C GLU A 100 -2.83 -15.74 -9.48
N LEU A 101 -2.19 -15.26 -8.40
CA LEU A 101 -2.87 -14.90 -7.16
C LEU A 101 -3.24 -13.41 -7.07
N ASN A 102 -2.64 -12.55 -7.89
CA ASN A 102 -2.43 -11.12 -7.75
C ASN A 102 -1.34 -10.76 -6.72
N ILE A 103 -0.88 -9.51 -6.76
CA ILE A 103 0.24 -9.05 -5.92
C ILE A 103 -0.08 -9.04 -4.41
N LEU A 104 -1.33 -8.79 -4.02
CA LEU A 104 -1.69 -8.76 -2.61
C LEU A 104 -1.63 -10.17 -2.00
N GLU A 105 -2.24 -11.15 -2.64
CA GLU A 105 -2.26 -12.53 -2.15
C GLU A 105 -0.87 -13.20 -2.25
N ALA A 106 -0.10 -12.89 -3.30
CA ALA A 106 1.30 -13.31 -3.40
C ALA A 106 2.15 -12.70 -2.26
N THR A 107 1.92 -11.42 -1.90
CA THR A 107 2.57 -10.79 -0.73
C THR A 107 2.21 -11.53 0.56
N LYS A 108 0.94 -11.81 0.80
CA LYS A 108 0.50 -12.59 1.98
C LYS A 108 1.10 -13.99 2.00
N THR A 109 1.24 -14.63 0.85
CA THR A 109 1.91 -15.94 0.72
C THR A 109 3.39 -15.86 1.11
N ALA A 110 4.12 -14.86 0.60
CA ALA A 110 5.50 -14.60 1.00
C ALA A 110 5.61 -14.34 2.52
N MET A 111 4.71 -13.53 3.08
CA MET A 111 4.66 -13.25 4.52
C MET A 111 4.42 -14.51 5.36
N LYS A 112 3.48 -15.39 4.96
CA LYS A 112 3.24 -16.66 5.64
C LYS A 112 4.46 -17.58 5.58
N ARG A 113 5.18 -17.61 4.46
CA ARG A 113 6.45 -18.36 4.30
C ARG A 113 7.55 -17.80 5.20
N ALA A 114 7.68 -16.47 5.30
CA ALA A 114 8.64 -15.84 6.20
C ALA A 114 8.37 -16.18 7.68
N LEU A 115 7.09 -16.15 8.09
CA LEU A 115 6.69 -16.56 9.43
C LEU A 115 6.96 -18.06 9.68
N GLY A 116 6.74 -18.92 8.68
CA GLY A 116 7.09 -20.34 8.73
C GLY A 116 8.58 -20.55 9.00
N ALA A 117 9.44 -19.86 8.24
CA ALA A 117 10.90 -19.94 8.42
C ALA A 117 11.36 -19.46 9.82
N VAL A 118 10.70 -18.43 10.38
CA VAL A 118 10.96 -18.03 11.79
C VAL A 118 10.58 -19.12 12.76
N ARG A 119 9.44 -19.79 12.58
CA ARG A 119 9.00 -20.91 13.42
C ARG A 119 9.98 -22.07 13.36
N ASP A 120 10.44 -22.42 12.17
CA ASP A 120 11.44 -23.50 11.97
C ASP A 120 12.74 -23.17 12.69
N MET A 121 13.26 -21.95 12.56
CA MET A 121 14.47 -21.50 13.27
C MET A 121 14.29 -21.49 14.79
N LEU A 122 13.13 -21.10 15.31
CA LEU A 122 12.82 -21.18 16.75
C LEU A 122 12.78 -22.64 17.23
N ALA A 123 12.25 -23.56 16.43
CA ALA A 123 12.23 -24.98 16.71
C ALA A 123 13.65 -25.56 16.77
N GLU A 124 14.49 -25.28 15.78
CA GLU A 124 15.90 -25.71 15.73
C GLU A 124 16.71 -25.18 16.92
N ARG A 125 16.40 -23.97 17.39
CA ARG A 125 17.04 -23.39 18.60
C ARG A 125 16.46 -23.90 19.91
N GLY A 126 15.47 -24.79 19.89
CA GLY A 126 14.78 -25.32 21.08
C GLY A 126 13.96 -24.26 21.84
N LEU A 127 13.58 -23.17 21.15
CA LEU A 127 12.85 -22.05 21.74
C LEU A 127 11.32 -22.21 21.63
N LEU A 128 10.81 -23.14 20.80
CA LEU A 128 9.42 -23.56 20.78
C LEU A 128 9.17 -24.59 21.90
N THR A 129 8.04 -24.44 22.61
CA THR A 129 7.60 -25.49 23.52
C THR A 129 6.98 -26.66 22.76
N GLN A 130 7.05 -27.89 23.35
CA GLN A 130 6.60 -29.17 22.78
C GLN A 130 5.11 -29.22 22.38
N GLN A 131 4.32 -28.20 22.57
CA GLN A 131 2.89 -28.16 22.23
C GLN A 131 2.55 -27.51 20.88
N GLY A 132 3.53 -27.28 19.99
CA GLY A 132 3.31 -27.04 18.56
C GLY A 132 2.40 -25.86 18.15
N GLY A 133 1.96 -25.01 19.08
CA GLY A 133 1.08 -23.89 18.83
C GLY A 133 1.78 -22.55 19.01
N THR A 134 1.38 -21.55 18.23
CA THR A 134 1.60 -20.14 18.56
C THR A 134 1.09 -19.89 19.96
N ARG A 135 1.97 -19.42 20.84
CA ARG A 135 1.54 -19.08 22.21
C ARG A 135 0.68 -17.83 22.14
N ALA A 136 -0.34 -17.75 22.98
CA ALA A 136 -1.08 -16.52 23.25
C ALA A 136 -0.18 -15.34 23.74
N GLN A 137 1.12 -15.60 23.88
CA GLN A 137 2.15 -14.66 24.33
C GLN A 137 3.09 -14.19 23.23
N ASP A 138 2.83 -14.52 21.95
CA ASP A 138 3.60 -14.05 20.81
C ASP A 138 2.77 -13.01 20.03
N MET A 139 3.42 -11.95 19.55
CA MET A 139 2.81 -10.85 18.80
C MET A 139 3.48 -10.70 17.44
N LEU A 140 2.70 -10.46 16.40
CA LEU A 140 3.18 -10.14 15.07
C LEU A 140 2.83 -8.70 14.70
N LEU A 141 3.85 -7.87 14.46
CA LEU A 141 3.72 -6.51 13.97
C LEU A 141 4.01 -6.49 12.46
N ILE A 142 3.11 -5.95 11.66
CA ILE A 142 3.18 -6.01 10.19
C ILE A 142 3.11 -4.61 9.61
N ASP A 143 3.98 -4.27 8.64
CA ASP A 143 3.84 -3.00 7.91
C ASP A 143 2.60 -3.05 7.00
N ALA A 144 1.63 -2.18 7.27
CA ALA A 144 0.44 -1.82 6.48
C ALA A 144 -0.43 -2.98 5.91
N VAL A 145 -0.03 -4.26 6.01
CA VAL A 145 -0.79 -5.41 5.49
C VAL A 145 -1.57 -6.11 6.59
N LYS A 146 -2.84 -6.42 6.36
CA LYS A 146 -3.62 -7.28 7.24
C LYS A 146 -3.39 -8.75 6.88
N LEU A 147 -2.92 -9.54 7.84
CA LEU A 147 -2.60 -10.95 7.66
C LEU A 147 -3.17 -11.76 8.82
N ASP A 148 -4.04 -12.70 8.49
CA ASP A 148 -4.52 -13.68 9.48
C ASP A 148 -3.60 -14.91 9.46
N VAL A 149 -2.99 -15.19 10.61
CA VAL A 149 -2.05 -16.30 10.80
C VAL A 149 -2.34 -17.10 12.09
N GLY A 150 -3.52 -16.89 12.70
CA GLY A 150 -3.95 -17.60 13.90
C GLY A 150 -3.15 -17.23 15.15
N MET A 151 -2.52 -16.05 15.18
CA MET A 151 -1.84 -15.47 16.35
C MET A 151 -2.19 -13.98 16.49
N PRO A 152 -2.03 -13.39 17.67
CA PRO A 152 -2.18 -11.96 17.86
C PRO A 152 -1.32 -11.20 16.85
N SER A 153 -1.92 -10.23 16.13
CA SER A 153 -1.21 -9.44 15.14
C SER A 153 -1.75 -8.01 15.07
N GLU A 154 -0.87 -7.08 14.74
CA GLU A 154 -1.18 -5.66 14.56
C GLU A 154 -0.60 -5.18 13.24
N SER A 155 -1.43 -4.50 12.42
CA SER A 155 -1.00 -3.86 11.19
C SER A 155 -0.71 -2.38 11.47
N ILE A 156 0.53 -1.95 11.24
CA ILE A 156 1.01 -0.61 11.58
C ILE A 156 1.37 0.15 10.31
N ILE A 157 0.65 1.22 10.02
CA ILE A 157 0.96 2.08 8.87
C ILE A 157 2.30 2.78 9.09
N LYS A 158 3.24 2.61 8.15
CA LYS A 158 4.64 3.04 8.24
C LYS A 158 5.34 2.41 9.45
N GLY A 159 5.14 1.12 9.62
CA GLY A 159 5.73 0.36 10.71
C GLY A 159 7.25 0.35 10.65
N ASP A 160 7.83 0.39 9.47
CA ASP A 160 9.27 0.49 9.20
C ASP A 160 9.93 1.80 9.73
N GLU A 161 9.13 2.85 9.97
CA GLU A 161 9.60 4.08 10.61
C GLU A 161 9.35 4.11 12.13
N LYS A 162 8.44 3.26 12.64
CA LYS A 162 7.90 3.31 14.01
C LYS A 162 8.36 2.16 14.90
N CYS A 163 8.53 0.96 14.34
CA CYS A 163 8.83 -0.27 15.10
C CYS A 163 10.15 -0.87 14.65
N LEU A 164 11.02 -1.15 15.60
CA LEU A 164 12.38 -1.62 15.33
C LEU A 164 12.41 -2.99 14.63
N CYS A 165 11.56 -3.93 15.07
CA CYS A 165 11.48 -5.26 14.46
C CYS A 165 10.96 -5.20 13.01
N ILE A 166 10.01 -4.30 12.68
CA ILE A 166 9.53 -4.08 11.31
C ILE A 166 10.64 -3.46 10.45
N ALA A 167 11.34 -2.43 10.96
CA ALA A 167 12.48 -1.83 10.25
C ALA A 167 13.60 -2.84 9.98
N ALA A 168 13.88 -3.74 10.94
CA ALA A 168 14.82 -4.84 10.75
C ALA A 168 14.37 -5.80 9.66
N ALA A 169 13.08 -6.17 9.63
CA ALA A 169 12.49 -7.00 8.58
C ALA A 169 12.60 -6.32 7.20
N SER A 170 12.27 -5.02 7.12
CA SER A 170 12.43 -4.21 5.91
C SER A 170 13.84 -4.28 5.32
N ILE A 171 14.87 -4.09 6.18
CA ILE A 171 16.27 -4.18 5.76
C ILE A 171 16.62 -5.58 5.25
N VAL A 172 16.24 -6.63 5.98
CA VAL A 172 16.54 -8.03 5.61
C VAL A 172 15.87 -8.40 4.28
N ALA A 173 14.58 -8.08 4.12
CA ALA A 173 13.84 -8.33 2.88
C ALA A 173 14.47 -7.57 1.69
N LYS A 174 14.81 -6.29 1.89
CA LYS A 174 15.38 -5.43 0.86
C LYS A 174 16.74 -5.92 0.38
N VAL A 175 17.65 -6.29 1.30
CA VAL A 175 18.97 -6.81 0.94
C VAL A 175 18.84 -8.12 0.17
N ALA A 176 18.01 -9.03 0.62
CA ALA A 176 17.82 -10.32 -0.04
C ALA A 176 17.26 -10.16 -1.47
N ARG A 177 16.25 -9.31 -1.65
CA ARG A 177 15.66 -9.08 -2.97
C ARG A 177 16.61 -8.34 -3.90
N ASP A 178 17.34 -7.34 -3.41
CA ASP A 178 18.29 -6.59 -4.21
C ASP A 178 19.45 -7.46 -4.69
N ALA A 179 19.91 -8.42 -3.87
CA ALA A 179 20.90 -9.43 -4.25
C ALA A 179 20.37 -10.33 -5.37
N TYR A 180 19.14 -10.86 -5.23
CA TYR A 180 18.50 -11.65 -6.29
C TYR A 180 18.40 -10.87 -7.61
N MET A 181 17.96 -9.62 -7.58
CA MET A 181 17.86 -8.83 -8.82
C MET A 181 19.21 -8.49 -9.43
N THR A 182 20.26 -8.38 -8.63
CA THR A 182 21.63 -8.21 -9.11
C THR A 182 22.16 -9.49 -9.77
N GLU A 183 21.84 -10.66 -9.24
CA GLU A 183 22.13 -11.94 -9.87
C GLU A 183 21.39 -12.08 -11.21
N MET A 184 20.11 -11.73 -11.25
CA MET A 184 19.30 -11.79 -12.46
C MET A 184 19.78 -10.84 -13.57
N ASP A 185 20.48 -9.76 -13.24
CA ASP A 185 21.11 -8.89 -14.24
C ASP A 185 22.21 -9.61 -15.02
N SER A 186 22.91 -10.53 -14.36
CA SER A 186 23.93 -11.38 -15.01
C SER A 186 23.31 -12.49 -15.86
N VAL A 187 22.16 -13.01 -15.43
CA VAL A 187 21.43 -14.08 -16.16
C VAL A 187 20.67 -13.51 -17.37
N TYR A 188 20.13 -12.32 -17.24
CA TYR A 188 19.36 -11.62 -18.26
C TYR A 188 19.91 -10.21 -18.49
N PRO A 189 21.05 -10.07 -19.18
CA PRO A 189 21.67 -8.76 -19.42
C PRO A 189 20.81 -7.91 -20.35
N GLY A 190 20.90 -6.59 -20.18
CA GLY A 190 20.24 -5.60 -21.03
C GLY A 190 18.94 -5.01 -20.48
N TYR A 191 18.49 -5.42 -19.28
CA TYR A 191 17.32 -4.86 -18.59
C TYR A 191 17.68 -3.93 -17.44
N ASP A 192 18.97 -3.85 -17.08
CA ASP A 192 19.49 -3.04 -15.95
C ASP A 192 18.90 -3.48 -14.59
N PHE A 193 18.67 -4.78 -14.40
CA PHE A 193 18.08 -5.29 -13.16
C PHE A 193 18.91 -4.99 -11.91
N ALA A 194 20.25 -4.94 -12.05
CA ALA A 194 21.14 -4.52 -10.99
C ALA A 194 20.93 -3.04 -10.58
N GLY A 195 20.56 -2.18 -11.53
CA GLY A 195 20.27 -0.77 -11.27
C GLY A 195 18.85 -0.53 -10.81
N ASN A 196 17.88 -1.02 -11.58
CA ASN A 196 16.46 -0.70 -11.40
C ASN A 196 15.70 -1.69 -10.48
N LYS A 197 16.31 -2.81 -10.08
CA LYS A 197 15.69 -3.85 -9.24
C LYS A 197 14.35 -4.38 -9.79
N GLY A 198 14.18 -4.36 -11.10
CA GLY A 198 13.00 -4.81 -11.83
C GLY A 198 11.90 -3.74 -11.98
N TYR A 199 12.10 -2.52 -11.49
CA TYR A 199 11.16 -1.43 -11.71
C TYR A 199 11.18 -0.93 -13.16
N GLY A 200 10.04 -0.40 -13.64
CA GLY A 200 9.85 0.08 -15.01
C GLY A 200 10.59 1.39 -15.30
N THR A 201 11.90 1.35 -15.36
CA THR A 201 12.76 2.46 -15.81
C THR A 201 12.85 2.49 -17.34
N ALA A 202 13.33 3.60 -17.89
CA ALA A 202 13.54 3.72 -19.34
C ALA A 202 14.42 2.60 -19.90
N LYS A 203 15.50 2.22 -19.18
CA LYS A 203 16.38 1.11 -19.58
C LYS A 203 15.67 -0.24 -19.53
N HIS A 204 14.81 -0.48 -18.52
CA HIS A 204 14.05 -1.72 -18.44
C HIS A 204 13.07 -1.85 -19.61
N TYR A 205 12.34 -0.79 -19.93
CA TYR A 205 11.44 -0.77 -21.09
C TYR A 205 12.19 -0.89 -22.42
N GLU A 206 13.39 -0.33 -22.52
CA GLU A 206 14.24 -0.50 -23.70
C GLU A 206 14.66 -1.97 -23.88
N GLY A 207 15.08 -2.62 -22.77
CA GLY A 207 15.33 -4.07 -22.76
C GLY A 207 14.12 -4.87 -23.21
N LEU A 208 12.91 -4.52 -22.71
CA LEU A 208 11.67 -5.19 -23.12
C LEU A 208 11.36 -5.03 -24.62
N ARG A 209 11.64 -3.86 -25.23
CA ARG A 209 11.43 -3.63 -26.66
C ARG A 209 12.42 -4.37 -27.53
N THR A 210 13.69 -4.42 -27.11
CA THR A 210 14.78 -4.96 -27.93
C THR A 210 14.99 -6.46 -27.73
N LEU A 211 14.79 -6.97 -26.53
CA LEU A 211 15.09 -8.34 -26.14
C LEU A 211 13.84 -9.16 -25.79
N GLY A 212 12.68 -8.50 -25.64
CA GLY A 212 11.44 -9.16 -25.24
C GLY A 212 11.37 -9.39 -23.72
N LYS A 213 10.47 -10.28 -23.28
CA LYS A 213 10.29 -10.64 -21.88
C LYS A 213 11.16 -11.83 -21.50
N THR A 214 11.72 -11.77 -20.30
CA THR A 214 12.39 -12.92 -19.67
C THR A 214 11.41 -13.74 -18.81
N PRO A 215 11.76 -14.97 -18.38
CA PRO A 215 10.93 -15.79 -17.52
C PRO A 215 10.57 -15.16 -16.16
N ILE A 216 11.31 -14.17 -15.70
CA ILE A 216 11.04 -13.49 -14.41
C ILE A 216 10.12 -12.27 -14.54
N HIS A 217 9.68 -11.89 -15.76
CA HIS A 217 8.74 -10.80 -15.94
C HIS A 217 7.32 -11.19 -15.51
N ARG A 218 6.60 -10.24 -14.92
CA ARG A 218 5.21 -10.39 -14.47
C ARG A 218 4.28 -10.07 -15.64
N LYS A 219 3.62 -11.06 -16.18
CA LYS A 219 2.75 -10.92 -17.38
C LYS A 219 1.60 -9.96 -17.12
N THR A 220 0.99 -10.05 -15.94
CA THR A 220 -0.14 -9.19 -15.55
C THR A 220 0.25 -7.72 -15.45
N PHE A 221 1.50 -7.42 -15.06
CA PHE A 221 2.00 -6.03 -14.93
C PHE A 221 2.39 -5.42 -16.28
N LEU A 222 2.60 -6.25 -17.30
CA LEU A 222 3.04 -5.83 -18.65
C LEU A 222 1.91 -5.77 -19.67
N ARG A 223 0.63 -5.96 -19.28
CA ARG A 223 -0.50 -5.93 -20.20
C ARG A 223 -0.55 -4.66 -21.05
N LYS A 224 -0.43 -3.49 -20.44
CA LYS A 224 -0.42 -2.20 -21.16
C LYS A 224 0.78 -2.04 -22.09
N PHE A 225 1.93 -2.61 -21.74
CA PHE A 225 3.09 -2.65 -22.61
C PHE A 225 2.87 -3.59 -23.79
N ASP A 226 2.21 -4.74 -23.59
CA ASP A 226 1.88 -5.70 -24.66
C ASP A 226 0.91 -5.12 -25.69
N GLU A 227 -0.08 -4.34 -25.21
CA GLU A 227 -1.06 -3.65 -26.06
C GLU A 227 -0.42 -2.54 -26.90
N ASN A 228 0.57 -1.84 -26.36
CA ASN A 228 1.26 -0.76 -27.05
C ASN A 228 2.73 -0.63 -26.59
N PRO A 229 3.67 -1.38 -27.22
CA PRO A 229 5.07 -1.38 -26.82
C PRO A 229 5.78 -0.02 -26.96
N GLU A 230 5.31 0.86 -27.83
CA GLU A 230 5.91 2.17 -28.05
C GLU A 230 5.46 3.21 -27.02
N THR A 231 4.20 3.18 -26.60
CA THR A 231 3.60 4.18 -25.70
C THR A 231 3.09 3.58 -24.38
N GLY A 232 3.04 2.25 -24.25
CA GLY A 232 2.51 1.52 -23.09
C GLY A 232 3.30 1.71 -21.77
N HIS A 233 4.25 2.62 -21.78
CA HIS A 233 4.94 3.12 -20.61
C HIS A 233 4.72 4.63 -20.50
N THR A 234 3.89 5.09 -19.63
CA THR A 234 4.03 6.43 -19.11
C THR A 234 5.29 6.42 -18.25
N ALA A 235 6.43 6.78 -18.86
CA ALA A 235 7.65 7.02 -18.13
C ALA A 235 7.34 8.04 -17.04
N VAL A 236 7.37 7.61 -15.78
CA VAL A 236 7.62 8.54 -14.69
C VAL A 236 9.00 9.09 -15.01
N LYS A 237 9.07 10.28 -15.60
CA LYS A 237 10.31 11.03 -15.79
C LYS A 237 10.90 11.21 -14.39
N LYS A 238 11.81 10.33 -13.98
CA LYS A 238 12.83 10.69 -13.00
C LYS A 238 13.80 11.57 -13.75
N GLU A 239 13.71 12.87 -13.52
CA GLU A 239 14.81 13.79 -13.83
C GLU A 239 16.05 13.26 -13.09
N GLU A 240 17.13 13.03 -13.85
CA GLU A 240 18.46 12.82 -13.32
C GLU A 240 18.90 14.11 -12.62
N GLY A 241 18.92 14.08 -11.32
CA GLY A 241 19.34 15.19 -10.48
C GLY A 241 19.14 14.81 -9.03
N GLY A 242 20.16 14.22 -8.42
CA GLY A 242 20.14 13.82 -7.03
C GLY A 242 19.73 14.97 -6.09
N ARG A 243 18.58 14.76 -5.48
CA ARG A 243 18.20 15.22 -4.15
C ARG A 243 16.95 14.44 -3.80
N GLU A 244 17.05 13.56 -2.80
CA GLU A 244 15.93 12.91 -2.16
C GLU A 244 14.93 13.99 -1.72
N ALA A 245 13.78 14.06 -2.41
CA ALA A 245 12.66 14.84 -1.93
C ALA A 245 11.90 14.00 -0.92
N ALA A 246 12.04 14.34 0.34
CA ALA A 246 11.12 13.98 1.40
C ALA A 246 9.68 14.15 0.89
N GLY A 247 8.85 13.12 1.15
CA GLY A 247 7.40 13.07 1.07
C GLY A 247 6.71 14.20 0.30
N MET A 248 6.58 14.09 -1.03
CA MET A 248 5.66 14.95 -1.75
C MET A 248 4.25 14.48 -1.45
N ALA A 249 3.54 15.21 -0.59
CA ALA A 249 2.10 15.17 -0.49
C ALA A 249 1.53 15.28 -1.92
N LYS A 250 0.60 14.37 -2.29
CA LYS A 250 -0.11 14.42 -3.57
C LYS A 250 -0.73 15.81 -3.69
N LYS A 251 -0.29 16.61 -4.67
CA LYS A 251 -0.86 17.93 -4.91
C LYS A 251 -2.26 17.78 -5.46
N VAL A 252 -3.19 18.53 -4.90
CA VAL A 252 -4.54 18.70 -5.42
C VAL A 252 -4.56 19.99 -6.24
N TYR A 253 -5.16 19.94 -7.41
CA TYR A 253 -5.30 21.09 -8.31
C TYR A 253 -6.75 21.57 -8.29
N ALA A 254 -6.96 22.83 -7.98
CA ALA A 254 -8.28 23.46 -8.00
C ALA A 254 -8.41 24.34 -9.23
N VAL A 255 -9.42 24.08 -10.07
CA VAL A 255 -9.78 24.90 -11.23
C VAL A 255 -11.00 25.74 -10.88
N LYS A 256 -10.78 27.03 -10.67
CA LYS A 256 -11.85 27.99 -10.39
C LYS A 256 -12.52 28.50 -11.66
N LYS A 257 -11.79 28.51 -12.79
CA LYS A 257 -12.28 28.87 -14.10
C LYS A 257 -11.55 28.08 -15.18
N GLY A 258 -12.29 27.29 -15.93
CA GLY A 258 -11.82 26.36 -16.96
C GLY A 258 -12.99 25.75 -17.72
N ARG A 259 -12.74 24.73 -18.54
CA ARG A 259 -13.82 23.95 -19.20
C ARG A 259 -14.72 23.28 -18.18
N THR A 260 -14.09 22.70 -17.15
CA THR A 260 -14.77 22.15 -15.97
C THR A 260 -14.10 22.75 -14.73
N THR A 261 -14.87 23.23 -13.77
CA THR A 261 -14.41 23.74 -12.48
C THR A 261 -14.46 22.62 -11.45
N GLY A 262 -13.52 22.59 -10.49
CA GLY A 262 -13.49 21.57 -9.44
C GLY A 262 -12.08 21.23 -8.98
N LEU A 263 -11.97 20.11 -8.23
CA LEU A 263 -10.72 19.55 -7.74
C LEU A 263 -10.25 18.43 -8.67
N PHE A 264 -8.97 18.46 -9.00
CA PHE A 264 -8.31 17.45 -9.83
C PHE A 264 -7.11 16.88 -9.09
N MET A 265 -6.98 15.56 -9.04
CA MET A 265 -5.92 14.87 -8.29
C MET A 265 -4.65 14.67 -9.12
N SER A 266 -4.68 14.97 -10.42
CA SER A 266 -3.52 14.99 -11.33
C SER A 266 -3.38 16.31 -12.05
N TRP A 267 -2.13 16.64 -12.43
CA TRP A 267 -1.88 17.81 -13.27
C TRP A 267 -2.46 17.65 -14.68
N ASP A 268 -2.47 16.46 -15.20
CA ASP A 268 -2.94 16.20 -16.57
C ASP A 268 -4.45 16.46 -16.69
N ASP A 269 -5.23 16.05 -15.68
CA ASP A 269 -6.68 16.31 -15.63
C ASP A 269 -6.96 17.79 -15.46
N CYS A 270 -6.24 18.48 -14.58
CA CYS A 270 -6.33 19.92 -14.42
C CYS A 270 -5.95 20.66 -15.72
N ARG A 271 -4.86 20.25 -16.37
CA ARG A 271 -4.37 20.81 -17.61
C ARG A 271 -5.42 20.70 -18.74
N ALA A 272 -6.08 19.57 -18.86
CA ALA A 272 -7.16 19.36 -19.83
C ALA A 272 -8.29 20.39 -19.69
N GLN A 273 -8.52 20.90 -18.48
CA GLN A 273 -9.55 21.91 -18.21
C GLN A 273 -9.10 23.35 -18.48
N VAL A 274 -7.79 23.63 -18.41
CA VAL A 274 -7.28 25.01 -18.45
C VAL A 274 -6.44 25.32 -19.70
N ASP A 275 -5.85 24.32 -20.34
CA ASP A 275 -4.99 24.51 -21.51
C ASP A 275 -5.79 25.04 -22.70
N GLY A 276 -5.39 26.22 -23.22
CA GLY A 276 -6.10 26.93 -24.28
C GLY A 276 -7.45 27.55 -23.88
N PHE A 277 -7.81 27.57 -22.59
CA PHE A 277 -9.01 28.25 -22.10
C PHE A 277 -8.72 29.70 -21.72
N ALA A 278 -9.32 30.65 -22.40
CA ALA A 278 -9.09 32.09 -22.18
C ALA A 278 -9.53 32.51 -20.77
N GLY A 279 -8.57 33.04 -19.97
CA GLY A 279 -8.84 33.48 -18.60
C GLY A 279 -9.01 32.34 -17.58
N ALA A 280 -8.36 31.20 -17.80
CA ALA A 280 -8.33 30.10 -16.85
C ALA A 280 -7.76 30.53 -15.49
N GLU A 281 -8.43 30.10 -14.40
CA GLU A 281 -7.99 30.32 -13.01
C GLU A 281 -7.86 28.98 -12.32
N TYR A 282 -6.64 28.60 -11.94
CA TYR A 282 -6.36 27.35 -11.25
C TYR A 282 -5.14 27.48 -10.34
N LYS A 283 -5.05 26.60 -9.34
CA LYS A 283 -3.93 26.58 -8.40
C LYS A 283 -3.72 25.17 -7.83
N SER A 284 -2.47 24.80 -7.51
CA SER A 284 -2.15 23.56 -6.84
C SER A 284 -1.96 23.76 -5.34
N PHE A 285 -2.42 22.79 -4.56
CA PHE A 285 -2.38 22.78 -3.09
C PHE A 285 -1.77 21.45 -2.60
N ALA A 286 -1.13 21.49 -1.43
CA ALA A 286 -0.66 20.30 -0.74
C ALA A 286 -1.78 19.65 0.12
N ASP A 287 -2.72 20.47 0.58
CA ASP A 287 -3.87 20.07 1.39
C ASP A 287 -5.17 20.23 0.57
N PRO A 288 -6.01 19.20 0.47
CA PRO A 288 -7.33 19.30 -0.17
C PRO A 288 -8.25 20.35 0.44
N ALA A 289 -8.15 20.61 1.75
CA ALA A 289 -8.95 21.64 2.42
C ALA A 289 -8.62 23.04 1.91
N ASP A 290 -7.34 23.36 1.69
CA ASP A 290 -6.90 24.62 1.09
C ASP A 290 -7.37 24.78 -0.37
N ALA A 291 -7.43 23.64 -1.10
CA ALA A 291 -7.93 23.62 -2.46
C ALA A 291 -9.44 23.90 -2.53
N MET A 292 -10.21 23.34 -1.58
CA MET A 292 -11.64 23.64 -1.43
C MET A 292 -11.89 25.10 -1.05
N ALA A 293 -11.08 25.65 -0.12
CA ALA A 293 -11.14 27.05 0.27
C ALA A 293 -10.91 27.98 -0.94
N TYR A 294 -9.96 27.66 -1.80
CA TYR A 294 -9.68 28.43 -3.03
C TYR A 294 -10.87 28.44 -4.01
N LEU A 295 -11.64 27.35 -4.07
CA LEU A 295 -12.87 27.26 -4.88
C LEU A 295 -14.08 27.95 -4.23
N GLY A 296 -13.95 28.43 -2.98
CA GLY A 296 -15.06 28.99 -2.21
C GLY A 296 -16.01 27.92 -1.65
N LEU A 297 -15.54 26.66 -1.54
CA LEU A 297 -16.26 25.52 -1.02
C LEU A 297 -15.97 25.27 0.47
N THR A 298 -15.53 26.28 1.22
CA THR A 298 -15.40 26.18 2.67
C THR A 298 -16.76 26.18 3.31
N SER A 299 -17.08 25.12 4.04
CA SER A 299 -18.15 25.10 5.03
C SER A 299 -17.91 26.27 6.00
N GLY A 300 -18.91 27.18 6.09
CA GLY A 300 -18.87 28.28 7.03
C GLY A 300 -18.73 27.78 8.46
N ASP A 301 -17.94 28.51 9.24
CA ASP A 301 -17.83 28.62 10.68
C ASP A 301 -18.09 27.38 11.54
N SER A 302 -16.99 26.92 12.12
CA SER A 302 -16.90 25.98 13.23
C SER A 302 -17.59 26.53 14.48
N ALA A 303 -18.70 25.93 14.88
CA ALA A 303 -19.08 25.88 16.29
C ALA A 303 -18.79 24.48 16.83
N PRO A 304 -18.31 24.30 18.04
CA PRO A 304 -17.91 23.02 18.58
C PRO A 304 -19.15 22.20 19.01
N GLY A 305 -19.33 21.02 18.39
CA GLY A 305 -20.29 20.03 18.86
C GLY A 305 -21.51 19.86 17.97
N GLY A 306 -21.38 19.04 16.95
CA GLY A 306 -22.54 18.57 16.17
C GLY A 306 -22.05 17.76 14.97
N SER A 307 -22.22 16.44 15.01
CA SER A 307 -22.03 15.54 13.90
C SER A 307 -23.23 15.70 12.93
N GLY A 308 -23.20 16.70 12.07
CA GLY A 308 -24.23 16.88 11.05
C GLY A 308 -23.63 16.77 9.66
N PHE A 309 -24.10 15.83 8.84
CA PHE A 309 -23.83 15.82 7.41
C PHE A 309 -24.54 17.02 6.76
N PRO A 310 -23.99 17.62 5.67
CA PRO A 310 -24.72 18.63 4.90
C PRO A 310 -26.05 18.09 4.34
N GLU A 311 -27.05 18.96 4.14
CA GLU A 311 -28.33 18.60 3.52
C GLU A 311 -28.12 17.88 2.19
N GLY A 312 -28.84 16.78 1.96
CA GLY A 312 -28.80 16.00 0.73
C GLY A 312 -28.80 14.50 0.96
N VAL A 313 -28.75 13.76 -0.13
CA VAL A 313 -28.71 12.29 -0.11
C VAL A 313 -27.37 11.77 -0.59
N ARG A 314 -26.77 10.89 0.18
CA ARG A 314 -25.47 10.24 -0.11
C ARG A 314 -25.60 8.74 -0.02
N ALA A 315 -25.08 8.05 -1.00
CA ALA A 315 -25.01 6.60 -1.01
C ALA A 315 -23.52 6.15 -0.97
N TYR A 316 -23.18 5.32 -0.01
CA TYR A 316 -21.87 4.68 0.11
C TYR A 316 -22.01 3.24 -0.35
N VAL A 317 -21.22 2.87 -1.34
CA VAL A 317 -21.31 1.57 -2.02
C VAL A 317 -20.02 0.80 -1.84
N ASP A 318 -20.14 -0.47 -1.46
CA ASP A 318 -19.02 -1.41 -1.37
C ASP A 318 -19.38 -2.71 -2.09
N GLY A 319 -18.48 -3.16 -2.97
CA GLY A 319 -18.62 -4.36 -3.76
C GLY A 319 -17.73 -5.50 -3.23
N SER A 320 -18.27 -6.71 -3.16
CA SER A 320 -17.50 -7.89 -2.80
C SER A 320 -17.69 -9.04 -3.80
N PHE A 321 -16.69 -9.92 -3.89
CA PHE A 321 -16.68 -11.08 -4.77
C PHE A 321 -16.22 -12.32 -4.01
N ASP A 322 -17.02 -13.38 -4.07
CA ASP A 322 -16.68 -14.70 -3.54
C ASP A 322 -16.11 -15.59 -4.64
N ALA A 323 -14.80 -15.78 -4.62
CA ALA A 323 -14.11 -16.58 -5.60
C ALA A 323 -14.41 -18.09 -5.50
N ALA A 324 -14.96 -18.58 -4.37
CA ALA A 324 -15.26 -20.00 -4.17
C ALA A 324 -16.52 -20.43 -4.93
N ASN A 325 -17.50 -19.54 -5.09
CA ASN A 325 -18.77 -19.83 -5.75
C ASN A 325 -19.06 -18.95 -6.98
N GLY A 326 -18.14 -18.04 -7.33
CA GLY A 326 -18.27 -17.13 -8.49
C GLY A 326 -19.38 -16.07 -8.32
N ARG A 327 -19.84 -15.80 -7.10
CA ARG A 327 -20.88 -14.80 -6.81
C ARG A 327 -20.28 -13.48 -6.40
N TYR A 328 -20.94 -12.39 -6.74
CA TYR A 328 -20.60 -11.07 -6.26
C TYR A 328 -21.79 -10.47 -5.50
N SER A 329 -21.48 -9.54 -4.60
CA SER A 329 -22.49 -8.86 -3.80
C SER A 329 -22.16 -7.38 -3.61
N CYS A 330 -23.16 -6.60 -3.22
CA CYS A 330 -22.97 -5.22 -2.84
C CYS A 330 -23.66 -4.89 -1.52
N GLY A 331 -23.02 -3.98 -0.76
CA GLY A 331 -23.62 -3.26 0.34
C GLY A 331 -23.79 -1.80 -0.04
N VAL A 332 -24.90 -1.19 0.33
CA VAL A 332 -25.20 0.23 0.09
C VAL A 332 -25.73 0.84 1.37
N VAL A 333 -25.13 1.94 1.80
CA VAL A 333 -25.64 2.75 2.92
C VAL A 333 -26.07 4.11 2.35
N ILE A 334 -27.37 4.41 2.40
CA ILE A 334 -27.93 5.70 1.96
C ILE A 334 -28.18 6.56 3.19
N VAL A 335 -27.61 7.76 3.21
CA VAL A 335 -27.80 8.76 4.27
C VAL A 335 -28.54 9.93 3.68
N GLU A 336 -29.75 10.16 4.17
CA GLU A 336 -30.59 11.32 3.84
C GLU A 336 -30.49 12.34 4.98
N THR A 337 -30.07 13.56 4.67
CA THR A 337 -29.92 14.63 5.68
C THR A 337 -30.87 15.78 5.30
N ASP A 338 -31.76 16.17 6.21
CA ASP A 338 -32.67 17.27 6.04
C ASP A 338 -32.03 18.65 6.29
N ALA A 339 -32.79 19.72 6.07
CA ALA A 339 -32.30 21.09 6.25
C ALA A 339 -32.01 21.44 7.72
N GLU A 340 -32.55 20.69 8.66
CA GLU A 340 -32.28 20.81 10.10
C GLU A 340 -31.07 20.02 10.55
N GLY A 341 -30.37 19.29 9.62
CA GLY A 341 -29.17 18.48 9.88
C GLY A 341 -29.48 17.14 10.53
N LYS A 342 -30.74 16.68 10.54
CA LYS A 342 -31.11 15.35 11.01
C LYS A 342 -30.89 14.36 9.87
N SER A 343 -30.19 13.28 10.16
CA SER A 343 -29.91 12.23 9.18
C SER A 343 -30.69 10.96 9.46
N GLU A 344 -31.25 10.37 8.39
CA GLU A 344 -31.82 9.04 8.38
C GLU A 344 -30.98 8.12 7.49
N THR A 345 -30.83 6.87 7.91
CA THR A 345 -29.92 5.91 7.22
C THR A 345 -30.70 4.69 6.76
N THR A 346 -30.57 4.35 5.48
CA THR A 346 -31.12 3.12 4.88
C THR A 346 -30.00 2.23 4.41
N GLU A 347 -30.01 0.96 4.84
CA GLU A 347 -29.05 -0.05 4.40
C GLU A 347 -29.69 -1.00 3.40
N LEU A 348 -29.04 -1.21 2.26
CA LEU A 348 -29.45 -2.15 1.22
C LEU A 348 -28.30 -3.12 0.95
N ASN A 349 -28.65 -4.35 0.61
CA ASN A 349 -27.66 -5.35 0.18
C ASN A 349 -28.29 -6.27 -0.88
N ALA A 350 -27.45 -6.77 -1.78
CA ALA A 350 -27.86 -7.73 -2.78
C ALA A 350 -26.69 -8.64 -3.16
N ALA A 351 -27.00 -9.88 -3.55
CA ALA A 351 -26.05 -10.84 -4.07
C ALA A 351 -26.51 -11.32 -5.46
N PHE A 352 -25.56 -11.53 -6.34
CA PHE A 352 -25.77 -11.84 -7.75
C PHE A 352 -24.95 -13.04 -8.18
N ASP A 353 -25.42 -13.77 -9.18
CA ASP A 353 -24.79 -14.97 -9.75
C ASP A 353 -24.62 -14.91 -11.29
N ASP A 354 -24.69 -13.70 -11.85
CA ASP A 354 -24.42 -13.47 -13.26
C ASP A 354 -22.95 -13.74 -13.58
N ALA A 355 -22.68 -14.81 -14.33
CA ALA A 355 -21.36 -15.29 -14.63
C ALA A 355 -20.54 -14.34 -15.53
N GLU A 356 -21.17 -13.50 -16.35
CA GLU A 356 -20.51 -12.52 -17.21
C GLU A 356 -20.05 -11.32 -16.38
N ALA A 357 -20.92 -10.76 -15.56
CA ALA A 357 -20.61 -9.65 -14.64
C ALA A 357 -19.62 -10.10 -13.55
N ALA A 358 -19.69 -11.34 -13.07
CA ALA A 358 -18.78 -11.92 -12.09
C ALA A 358 -17.29 -11.91 -12.53
N GLN A 359 -17.00 -11.83 -13.84
CA GLN A 359 -15.65 -11.67 -14.36
C GLN A 359 -15.01 -10.33 -13.93
N GLN A 360 -15.81 -9.33 -13.63
CA GLN A 360 -15.36 -8.02 -13.12
C GLN A 360 -15.15 -8.01 -11.60
N ARG A 361 -15.44 -9.10 -10.90
CA ARG A 361 -15.23 -9.30 -9.46
C ARG A 361 -15.89 -8.20 -8.60
N ASN A 362 -15.12 -7.54 -7.71
CA ASN A 362 -15.64 -6.48 -6.82
C ASN A 362 -16.26 -5.31 -7.60
N ILE A 363 -15.75 -4.99 -8.79
CA ILE A 363 -16.27 -3.91 -9.65
C ILE A 363 -17.73 -4.18 -10.03
N ALA A 364 -18.09 -5.43 -10.32
CA ALA A 364 -19.47 -5.79 -10.58
C ALA A 364 -20.39 -5.50 -9.38
N GLY A 365 -19.89 -5.77 -8.15
CA GLY A 365 -20.58 -5.44 -6.91
C GLY A 365 -20.82 -3.93 -6.76
N GLU A 366 -19.81 -3.11 -7.01
CA GLU A 366 -19.93 -1.65 -6.92
C GLU A 366 -20.87 -1.05 -7.97
N ILE A 367 -20.81 -1.54 -9.23
CA ILE A 367 -21.74 -1.13 -10.29
C ILE A 367 -23.19 -1.47 -9.89
N MET A 368 -23.42 -2.68 -9.39
CA MET A 368 -24.76 -3.11 -8.98
C MET A 368 -25.23 -2.39 -7.71
N GLY A 369 -24.31 -2.07 -6.79
CA GLY A 369 -24.61 -1.26 -5.62
C GLY A 369 -24.99 0.18 -5.99
N SER A 370 -24.24 0.78 -6.91
CA SER A 370 -24.59 2.11 -7.44
C SER A 370 -25.96 2.12 -8.12
N LYS A 371 -26.27 1.08 -8.89
CA LYS A 371 -27.59 0.91 -9.48
C LYS A 371 -28.69 0.75 -8.42
N LEU A 372 -28.43 -0.05 -7.39
CA LEU A 372 -29.37 -0.27 -6.28
C LEU A 372 -29.68 1.04 -5.52
N ALA A 373 -28.66 1.89 -5.31
CA ALA A 373 -28.81 3.21 -4.72
C ALA A 373 -29.69 4.13 -5.59
N ILE A 374 -29.45 4.16 -6.90
CA ILE A 374 -30.24 4.95 -7.86
C ILE A 374 -31.70 4.47 -7.90
N ASP A 375 -31.92 3.15 -8.00
CA ASP A 375 -33.27 2.56 -8.03
C ASP A 375 -34.04 2.89 -6.76
N HIS A 376 -33.40 2.84 -5.58
CA HIS A 376 -33.99 3.25 -4.31
C HIS A 376 -34.38 4.73 -4.31
N CYS A 377 -33.46 5.61 -4.74
CA CYS A 377 -33.73 7.05 -4.80
C CYS A 377 -34.89 7.37 -5.76
N MET A 378 -34.95 6.72 -6.92
CA MET A 378 -36.04 6.89 -7.89
C MET A 378 -37.38 6.43 -7.30
N ALA A 379 -37.42 5.29 -6.62
CA ALA A 379 -38.62 4.75 -6.00
C ALA A 379 -39.17 5.66 -4.89
N ASN A 380 -38.30 6.41 -4.19
CA ASN A 380 -38.67 7.33 -3.11
C ASN A 380 -38.77 8.80 -3.56
N GLY A 381 -38.70 9.08 -4.88
CA GLY A 381 -38.86 10.42 -5.43
C GLY A 381 -37.70 11.37 -5.17
N ILE A 382 -36.53 10.82 -4.77
CA ILE A 382 -35.28 11.55 -4.55
C ILE A 382 -34.70 11.95 -5.91
N LYS A 383 -34.46 13.23 -6.12
CA LYS A 383 -34.07 13.79 -7.43
C LYS A 383 -32.57 13.78 -7.68
N SER A 384 -31.78 13.69 -6.62
CA SER A 384 -30.31 13.66 -6.71
C SER A 384 -29.71 12.86 -5.58
N VAL A 385 -28.66 12.13 -5.84
CA VAL A 385 -27.87 11.38 -4.87
C VAL A 385 -26.38 11.48 -5.24
N GLU A 386 -25.55 11.69 -4.24
CA GLU A 386 -24.10 11.60 -4.40
C GLU A 386 -23.67 10.16 -4.08
N ILE A 387 -23.03 9.47 -5.04
CA ILE A 387 -22.61 8.08 -4.86
C ILE A 387 -21.09 8.04 -4.61
N TYR A 388 -20.72 7.43 -3.50
CA TYR A 388 -19.34 7.21 -3.07
C TYR A 388 -18.97 5.74 -3.22
N HIS A 389 -17.95 5.43 -4.01
CA HIS A 389 -17.40 4.10 -4.26
C HIS A 389 -15.88 4.21 -4.39
N ASP A 390 -15.15 3.11 -4.27
CA ASP A 390 -13.69 3.10 -4.33
C ASP A 390 -13.10 2.80 -5.72
N TYR A 391 -13.94 2.48 -6.71
CA TYR A 391 -13.54 2.24 -8.09
C TYR A 391 -13.70 3.48 -8.99
N GLU A 392 -12.58 4.01 -9.49
CA GLU A 392 -12.51 5.25 -10.30
C GLU A 392 -13.24 5.18 -11.65
N GLY A 393 -13.65 4.00 -12.11
CA GLY A 393 -14.27 3.79 -13.42
C GLY A 393 -15.80 3.97 -13.47
N ILE A 394 -16.50 4.06 -12.33
CA ILE A 394 -17.96 4.17 -12.29
C ILE A 394 -18.46 5.61 -12.53
N GLY A 395 -17.63 6.60 -12.29
CA GLY A 395 -17.97 8.03 -12.43
C GLY A 395 -17.75 8.63 -13.84
N ALA A 396 -17.51 7.81 -14.86
CA ALA A 396 -17.21 8.25 -16.24
C ALA A 396 -18.47 8.23 -17.13
#